data_45ddd2cdecbc9fc4cbfb529348ed540f
#
_entry.id   45ddd2cdecbc9fc4cbfb529348ed540f
#
_cell.length_a   1.000
_cell.length_b   1.000
_cell.length_c   1.000
_cell.angle_alpha   90.00
_cell.angle_beta   90.00
_cell.angle_gamma   90.00
#
_symmetry.space_group_name_H-M   'P 1'
#
loop_
_entity.id
_entity.type
_entity.pdbx_description
1 polymer ?
#
loop_
_entity_poly.entity_id
_entity_poly.type
_entity_poly.pdbx_seq_one_letter_code
_entity_poly.pdbx_strand_id
1 'polypeptide(L)'
;MIGILDFIPKIFSIFFVILVYLFIIKIIQMVNSDIRVMMRQKSKGDSIGTYLKLLNIRSSLNFPVSESYEIAADVTIGRNKRCEICIDDPFLSARHAEILVRDKVCFLHDLGSTNGTLLNGEEVKGDPIELINGDKITFGSLSFIFITDNEE
;
A
#
# COMPACT_ATOMS: atom_id res chain seq x y z
N MET A 1 37.98 46.54 -6.04
CA MET A 1 38.29 45.44 -5.12
C MET A 1 36.95 45.00 -4.49
N ILE A 2 36.34 43.99 -5.05
CA ILE A 2 35.09 43.45 -4.51
C ILE A 2 35.47 42.70 -3.24
N GLY A 3 35.09 43.25 -2.09
CA GLY A 3 35.51 42.71 -0.79
C GLY A 3 34.84 41.38 -0.48
N ILE A 4 35.58 40.53 0.23
CA ILE A 4 35.05 39.23 0.77
C ILE A 4 33.73 39.43 1.53
N LEU A 5 33.50 40.61 2.09
CA LEU A 5 32.30 41.03 2.80
C LEU A 5 31.04 41.06 1.91
N ASP A 6 31.16 41.23 0.58
CA ASP A 6 30.01 41.26 -0.33
C ASP A 6 29.52 39.84 -0.69
N PHE A 7 30.30 38.80 -0.44
CA PHE A 7 29.93 37.40 -0.68
C PHE A 7 29.18 36.77 0.50
N ILE A 8 29.43 37.24 1.72
CA ILE A 8 28.83 36.69 2.95
C ILE A 8 27.29 36.73 2.89
N PRO A 9 26.62 37.86 2.57
CA PRO A 9 25.18 37.92 2.51
C PRO A 9 24.58 37.06 1.39
N LYS A 10 25.31 36.89 0.28
CA LYS A 10 24.87 36.03 -0.83
C LYS A 10 24.89 34.54 -0.44
N ILE A 11 25.96 34.10 0.22
CA ILE A 11 26.09 32.72 0.74
C ILE A 11 25.01 32.45 1.77
N PHE A 12 24.78 33.41 2.70
CA PHE A 12 23.73 33.27 3.71
C PHE A 12 22.33 33.20 3.11
N SER A 13 22.07 33.99 2.06
CA SER A 13 20.80 33.95 1.33
C SER A 13 20.57 32.59 0.66
N ILE A 14 21.58 32.02 0.00
CA ILE A 14 21.50 30.70 -0.62
C ILE A 14 21.27 29.60 0.43
N PHE A 15 21.98 29.67 1.55
CA PHE A 15 21.82 28.73 2.66
C PHE A 15 20.39 28.78 3.23
N PHE A 16 19.85 29.99 3.41
CA PHE A 16 18.48 30.18 3.89
C PHE A 16 17.44 29.62 2.92
N VAL A 17 17.61 29.83 1.62
CA VAL A 17 16.72 29.26 0.59
C VAL A 17 16.73 27.74 0.64
N ILE A 18 17.89 27.12 0.75
CA ILE A 18 18.02 25.65 0.86
C ILE A 18 17.30 25.14 2.12
N LEU A 19 17.48 25.83 3.26
CA LEU A 19 16.85 25.45 4.53
C LEU A 19 15.32 25.53 4.44
N VAL A 20 14.78 26.58 3.82
CA VAL A 20 13.33 26.72 3.55
C VAL A 20 12.83 25.60 2.64
N TYR A 21 13.60 25.25 1.61
CA TYR A 21 13.22 24.17 0.69
C TYR A 21 13.17 22.81 1.39
N LEU A 22 14.15 22.49 2.22
CA LEU A 22 14.17 21.28 3.03
C LEU A 22 13.02 21.23 4.05
N PHE A 23 12.65 22.39 4.61
CA PHE A 23 11.51 22.50 5.51
C PHE A 23 10.18 22.24 4.80
N ILE A 24 10.00 22.81 3.60
CA ILE A 24 8.81 22.55 2.76
C ILE A 24 8.70 21.07 2.39
N ILE A 25 9.80 20.44 2.00
CA ILE A 25 9.81 19.00 1.69
C ILE A 25 9.39 18.18 2.91
N LYS A 26 9.86 18.51 4.11
CA LYS A 26 9.44 17.84 5.34
C LYS A 26 7.95 18.03 5.64
N ILE A 27 7.41 19.24 5.43
CA ILE A 27 5.97 19.49 5.59
C ILE A 27 5.16 18.65 4.60
N ILE A 28 5.56 18.61 3.33
CA ILE A 28 4.88 17.80 2.30
C ILE A 28 4.90 16.32 2.67
N GLN A 29 6.01 15.80 3.16
CA GLN A 29 6.12 14.42 3.63
C GLN A 29 5.23 14.14 4.84
N MET A 30 5.14 15.08 5.78
CA MET A 30 4.31 14.98 6.97
C MET A 30 2.81 15.03 6.59
N VAL A 31 2.39 15.96 5.73
CA VAL A 31 1.00 16.08 5.26
C VAL A 31 0.56 14.85 4.47
N ASN A 32 1.43 14.30 3.62
CA ASN A 32 1.12 13.07 2.88
C ASN A 32 0.97 11.85 3.80
N SER A 33 1.63 11.83 4.95
CA SER A 33 1.45 10.78 5.96
C SER A 33 0.13 10.94 6.73
N ASP A 34 -0.26 12.17 7.08
CA ASP A 34 -1.50 12.46 7.80
C ASP A 34 -2.75 12.27 6.93
N ILE A 35 -2.67 12.59 5.63
CA ILE A 35 -3.76 12.33 4.68
C ILE A 35 -4.05 10.83 4.58
N ARG A 36 -3.03 9.97 4.60
CA ARG A 36 -3.20 8.51 4.60
C ARG A 36 -3.90 8.02 5.88
N VAL A 37 -3.57 8.61 7.03
CA VAL A 37 -4.20 8.27 8.31
C VAL A 37 -5.64 8.79 8.38
N MET A 38 -5.92 10.00 7.87
CA MET A 38 -7.26 10.57 7.84
C MET A 38 -8.20 9.86 6.85
N MET A 39 -7.69 9.44 5.68
CA MET A 39 -8.45 8.57 4.77
C MET A 39 -8.80 7.23 5.42
N ARG A 40 -7.90 6.68 6.23
CA ARG A 40 -8.14 5.47 7.02
C ARG A 40 -9.22 5.63 8.10
N GLN A 41 -9.40 6.83 8.66
CA GLN A 41 -10.45 7.11 9.66
C GLN A 41 -11.79 7.51 9.05
N LYS A 42 -11.82 8.14 7.86
CA LYS A 42 -13.07 8.55 7.19
C LYS A 42 -13.83 7.36 6.59
N SER A 43 -13.15 6.24 6.36
CA SER A 43 -13.73 4.99 5.87
C SER A 43 -14.55 4.20 6.91
N LYS A 44 -14.58 4.64 8.17
CA LYS A 44 -15.35 3.96 9.23
C LYS A 44 -16.87 4.27 9.23
N GLY A 45 -17.35 5.14 8.33
CA GLY A 45 -18.75 5.61 8.32
C GLY A 45 -19.62 5.07 7.18
N ASP A 46 -19.03 4.64 6.03
CA ASP A 46 -19.77 4.17 4.85
C ASP A 46 -18.99 3.05 4.11
N SER A 47 -18.28 2.20 4.83
CA SER A 47 -17.59 1.09 4.20
C SER A 47 -18.60 0.02 3.81
N ILE A 48 -18.91 -0.04 2.52
CA ILE A 48 -19.23 -1.27 1.84
C ILE A 48 -18.16 -2.25 2.28
N GLY A 49 -18.56 -3.34 2.94
CA GLY A 49 -17.66 -4.26 3.64
C GLY A 49 -16.76 -5.08 2.72
N THR A 50 -15.90 -4.38 1.96
CA THR A 50 -14.91 -5.05 1.09
C THR A 50 -13.68 -5.39 1.89
N TYR A 51 -13.31 -6.67 1.94
CA TYR A 51 -12.16 -7.14 2.70
C TYR A 51 -11.59 -8.46 2.17
N LEU A 52 -10.32 -8.69 2.49
CA LEU A 52 -9.67 -9.99 2.34
C LEU A 52 -9.79 -10.76 3.63
N LYS A 53 -10.33 -11.97 3.59
CA LYS A 53 -10.40 -12.88 4.73
C LYS A 53 -9.41 -14.02 4.55
N LEU A 54 -8.55 -14.24 5.56
CA LEU A 54 -7.55 -15.29 5.55
C LEU A 54 -8.20 -16.68 5.57
N LEU A 55 -7.75 -17.57 4.69
CA LEU A 55 -8.20 -18.98 4.62
C LEU A 55 -7.24 -19.93 5.35
N ASN A 56 -5.97 -19.56 5.53
CA ASN A 56 -5.00 -20.38 6.24
C ASN A 56 -5.34 -20.52 7.73
N ILE A 57 -5.01 -21.67 8.30
CA ILE A 57 -5.07 -21.85 9.74
C ILE A 57 -3.95 -21.06 10.40
N ARG A 58 -4.26 -20.03 11.18
CA ARG A 58 -3.26 -19.12 11.81
C ARG A 58 -2.22 -19.85 12.65
N SER A 59 -2.61 -20.91 13.33
CA SER A 59 -1.69 -21.71 14.16
C SER A 59 -0.64 -22.49 13.35
N SER A 60 -0.81 -22.61 12.04
CA SER A 60 0.18 -23.24 11.15
C SER A 60 1.19 -22.26 10.56
N LEU A 61 1.02 -20.96 10.83
CA LEU A 61 1.89 -19.90 10.31
C LEU A 61 2.92 -19.50 11.37
N ASN A 62 4.17 -19.34 10.95
CA ASN A 62 5.28 -18.96 11.83
C ASN A 62 5.44 -17.44 11.99
N PHE A 63 4.50 -16.66 11.51
CA PHE A 63 4.50 -15.20 11.54
C PHE A 63 3.09 -14.66 11.83
N PRO A 64 2.98 -13.44 12.38
CA PRO A 64 1.68 -12.84 12.68
C PRO A 64 0.97 -12.42 11.39
N VAL A 65 -0.31 -12.79 11.28
CA VAL A 65 -1.21 -12.39 10.18
C VAL A 65 -2.60 -12.10 10.77
N SER A 66 -3.27 -11.08 10.23
CA SER A 66 -4.65 -10.75 10.62
C SER A 66 -5.65 -11.71 9.95
N GLU A 67 -6.78 -11.95 10.58
CA GLU A 67 -7.86 -12.77 9.99
C GLU A 67 -8.51 -12.07 8.80
N SER A 68 -8.54 -10.73 8.82
CA SER A 68 -9.12 -9.94 7.75
C SER A 68 -8.37 -8.63 7.57
N TYR A 69 -8.39 -8.13 6.33
CA TYR A 69 -7.84 -6.84 5.93
C TYR A 69 -8.89 -6.08 5.14
N GLU A 70 -9.31 -4.93 5.64
CA GLU A 70 -10.28 -4.06 4.96
C GLU A 70 -9.64 -3.38 3.75
N ILE A 71 -10.37 -3.32 2.63
CA ILE A 71 -9.96 -2.71 1.37
C ILE A 71 -10.85 -1.49 1.10
N ALA A 72 -10.44 -0.34 1.59
CA ALA A 72 -11.19 0.91 1.43
C ALA A 72 -10.60 1.85 0.36
N ALA A 73 -9.37 1.60 -0.06
CA ALA A 73 -8.63 2.36 -1.06
C ALA A 73 -7.57 1.46 -1.70
N ASP A 74 -6.78 2.00 -2.61
CA ASP A 74 -5.64 1.29 -3.19
C ASP A 74 -4.73 0.74 -2.08
N VAL A 75 -4.43 -0.56 -2.12
CA VAL A 75 -3.68 -1.28 -1.09
C VAL A 75 -2.55 -2.06 -1.72
N THR A 76 -1.32 -1.83 -1.26
CA THR A 76 -0.15 -2.63 -1.61
C THR A 76 0.08 -3.72 -0.58
N ILE A 77 0.32 -4.94 -1.04
CA ILE A 77 0.54 -6.14 -0.24
C ILE A 77 1.98 -6.60 -0.42
N GLY A 78 2.66 -6.93 0.68
CA GLY A 78 4.03 -7.42 0.61
C GLY A 78 4.72 -7.51 1.96
N ARG A 79 6.00 -7.93 1.93
CA ARG A 79 6.81 -8.09 3.15
C ARG A 79 7.41 -6.79 3.66
N ASN A 80 7.47 -5.73 2.85
CA ASN A 80 8.02 -4.46 3.26
C ASN A 80 7.03 -3.74 4.20
N LYS A 81 7.55 -3.17 5.29
CA LYS A 81 6.79 -2.34 6.25
C LYS A 81 6.15 -1.08 5.65
N ARG A 82 6.51 -0.73 4.41
CA ARG A 82 5.90 0.38 3.67
C ARG A 82 4.62 -0.02 2.94
N CYS A 83 4.32 -1.33 2.85
CA CYS A 83 3.07 -1.81 2.29
C CYS A 83 1.92 -1.55 3.27
N GLU A 84 0.74 -1.26 2.76
CA GLU A 84 -0.48 -1.08 3.55
C GLU A 84 -0.86 -2.39 4.26
N ILE A 85 -0.72 -3.52 3.57
CA ILE A 85 -0.82 -4.87 4.14
C ILE A 85 0.60 -5.44 4.17
N CYS A 86 1.25 -5.31 5.34
CA CYS A 86 2.59 -5.84 5.57
C CYS A 86 2.50 -7.17 6.30
N ILE A 87 2.98 -8.24 5.66
CA ILE A 87 3.01 -9.58 6.25
C ILE A 87 4.44 -10.14 6.09
N ASP A 88 5.03 -10.57 7.18
CA ASP A 88 6.42 -11.08 7.23
C ASP A 88 6.51 -12.54 6.78
N ASP A 89 5.87 -12.85 5.65
CA ASP A 89 5.98 -14.16 4.99
C ASP A 89 7.24 -14.18 4.12
N PRO A 90 8.18 -15.12 4.32
CA PRO A 90 9.37 -15.26 3.49
C PRO A 90 9.08 -15.51 2.00
N PHE A 91 7.90 -16.01 1.66
CA PHE A 91 7.46 -16.24 0.29
C PHE A 91 6.83 -15.00 -0.37
N LEU A 92 6.60 -13.92 0.40
CA LEU A 92 6.16 -12.64 -0.16
C LEU A 92 7.35 -11.80 -0.64
N SER A 93 7.23 -11.20 -1.81
CA SER A 93 8.12 -10.15 -2.29
C SER A 93 7.99 -8.89 -1.44
N ALA A 94 9.00 -8.01 -1.46
CA ALA A 94 8.97 -6.75 -0.71
C ALA A 94 7.72 -5.90 -1.04
N ARG A 95 7.39 -5.78 -2.32
CA ARG A 95 6.09 -5.38 -2.86
C ARG A 95 5.66 -6.54 -3.76
N HIS A 96 4.57 -7.20 -3.40
CA HIS A 96 4.16 -8.44 -4.07
C HIS A 96 3.04 -8.18 -5.06
N ALA A 97 1.96 -7.60 -4.59
CA ALA A 97 0.80 -7.28 -5.37
C ALA A 97 0.15 -5.99 -4.88
N GLU A 98 -0.80 -5.48 -5.65
CA GLU A 98 -1.65 -4.38 -5.24
C GLU A 98 -3.11 -4.66 -5.59
N ILE A 99 -4.02 -4.11 -4.79
CA ILE A 99 -5.44 -4.06 -5.10
C ILE A 99 -5.77 -2.59 -5.36
N LEU A 100 -6.26 -2.31 -6.55
CA LEU A 100 -6.66 -0.99 -6.99
C LEU A 100 -8.19 -0.86 -6.85
N VAL A 101 -8.65 0.25 -6.29
CA VAL A 101 -10.09 0.52 -6.13
C VAL A 101 -10.49 1.62 -7.10
N ARG A 102 -11.39 1.32 -8.04
CA ARG A 102 -11.89 2.25 -9.05
C ARG A 102 -13.41 2.15 -9.10
N ASP A 103 -14.11 3.24 -8.82
CA ASP A 103 -15.58 3.32 -8.87
C ASP A 103 -16.27 2.17 -8.10
N LYS A 104 -15.73 1.82 -6.92
CA LYS A 104 -16.15 0.70 -6.06
C LYS A 104 -15.84 -0.71 -6.59
N VAL A 105 -15.20 -0.82 -7.73
CA VAL A 105 -14.69 -2.09 -8.27
C VAL A 105 -13.23 -2.25 -7.85
N CYS A 106 -12.86 -3.46 -7.45
CA CYS A 106 -11.50 -3.79 -7.05
C CYS A 106 -10.80 -4.57 -8.15
N PHE A 107 -9.53 -4.25 -8.39
CA PHE A 107 -8.69 -4.91 -9.38
C PHE A 107 -7.42 -5.42 -8.71
N LEU A 108 -7.06 -6.67 -8.98
CA LEU A 108 -5.83 -7.30 -8.51
C LEU A 108 -4.74 -7.17 -9.57
N HIS A 109 -3.56 -6.74 -9.14
CA HIS A 109 -2.39 -6.61 -10.00
C HIS A 109 -1.16 -7.18 -9.31
N ASP A 110 -0.43 -8.06 -9.97
CA ASP A 110 0.87 -8.56 -9.50
C ASP A 110 1.99 -7.57 -9.86
N LEU A 111 2.83 -7.22 -8.89
CA LEU A 111 3.91 -6.23 -9.07
C LEU A 111 5.25 -6.87 -9.51
N GLY A 112 5.19 -7.97 -10.25
CA GLY A 112 6.37 -8.75 -10.65
C GLY A 112 6.92 -9.54 -9.45
N SER A 113 6.05 -10.18 -8.71
CA SER A 113 6.43 -10.97 -7.54
C SER A 113 7.27 -12.19 -7.91
N THR A 114 8.13 -12.65 -6.99
CA THR A 114 9.02 -13.79 -7.24
C THR A 114 8.26 -15.11 -7.34
N ASN A 115 7.22 -15.28 -6.52
CA ASN A 115 6.46 -16.52 -6.44
C ASN A 115 5.11 -16.45 -7.16
N GLY A 116 4.78 -15.28 -7.74
CA GLY A 116 3.53 -15.05 -8.43
C GLY A 116 2.34 -14.83 -7.48
N THR A 117 1.32 -14.18 -8.01
CA THR A 117 -0.01 -14.02 -7.40
C THR A 117 -0.97 -14.92 -8.15
N LEU A 118 -1.79 -15.69 -7.43
CA LEU A 118 -2.80 -16.55 -8.06
C LEU A 118 -4.20 -16.01 -7.74
N LEU A 119 -5.05 -15.96 -8.75
CA LEU A 119 -6.48 -15.71 -8.65
C LEU A 119 -7.23 -16.98 -9.05
N ASN A 120 -7.96 -17.59 -8.13
CA ASN A 120 -8.68 -18.85 -8.32
C ASN A 120 -7.79 -20.01 -8.84
N GLY A 121 -6.49 -19.95 -8.56
CA GLY A 121 -5.49 -20.93 -8.98
C GLY A 121 -4.78 -20.61 -10.30
N GLU A 122 -5.20 -19.55 -11.01
CA GLU A 122 -4.55 -19.06 -12.22
C GLU A 122 -3.60 -17.90 -11.89
N GLU A 123 -2.44 -17.86 -12.54
CA GLU A 123 -1.43 -16.83 -12.30
C GLU A 123 -1.86 -15.47 -12.89
N VAL A 124 -1.89 -14.44 -12.06
CA VAL A 124 -2.16 -13.06 -12.46
C VAL A 124 -0.94 -12.50 -13.19
N LYS A 125 -1.10 -12.17 -14.48
CA LYS A 125 -0.02 -11.61 -15.32
C LYS A 125 -0.52 -10.42 -16.13
N GLY A 126 0.34 -9.43 -16.29
CA GLY A 126 0.07 -8.26 -17.12
C GLY A 126 -0.90 -7.28 -16.47
N ASP A 127 -2.01 -7.01 -17.12
CA ASP A 127 -2.97 -6.01 -16.69
C ASP A 127 -3.72 -6.39 -15.41
N PRO A 128 -4.21 -5.41 -14.62
CA PRO A 128 -5.03 -5.66 -13.45
C PRO A 128 -6.32 -6.44 -13.79
N ILE A 129 -6.65 -7.45 -12.97
CA ILE A 129 -7.83 -8.31 -13.13
C ILE A 129 -8.89 -7.90 -12.13
N GLU A 130 -10.12 -7.73 -12.57
CA GLU A 130 -11.26 -7.44 -11.70
C GLU A 130 -11.50 -8.55 -10.69
N LEU A 131 -11.75 -8.17 -9.44
CA LEU A 131 -12.10 -9.07 -8.34
C LEU A 131 -13.61 -9.10 -8.13
N ILE A 132 -14.16 -10.30 -8.05
CA ILE A 132 -15.55 -10.52 -7.70
C ILE A 132 -15.69 -11.18 -6.32
N ASN A 133 -16.86 -11.04 -5.72
CA ASN A 133 -17.14 -11.64 -4.42
C ASN A 133 -16.94 -13.16 -4.44
N GLY A 134 -16.15 -13.67 -3.48
CA GLY A 134 -15.81 -15.08 -3.38
C GLY A 134 -14.52 -15.50 -4.07
N ASP A 135 -13.83 -14.59 -4.74
CA ASP A 135 -12.53 -14.89 -5.38
C ASP A 135 -11.48 -15.30 -4.36
N LYS A 136 -10.79 -16.40 -4.67
CA LYS A 136 -9.65 -16.87 -3.89
C LYS A 136 -8.36 -16.29 -4.45
N ILE A 137 -7.66 -15.53 -3.62
CA ILE A 137 -6.37 -14.93 -3.96
C ILE A 137 -5.27 -15.61 -3.15
N THR A 138 -4.17 -15.98 -3.80
CA THR A 138 -3.01 -16.56 -3.12
C THR A 138 -1.77 -15.71 -3.38
N PHE A 139 -1.11 -15.30 -2.30
CA PHE A 139 0.15 -14.56 -2.29
C PHE A 139 1.19 -15.37 -1.52
N GLY A 140 2.26 -15.84 -2.18
CA GLY A 140 3.26 -16.66 -1.52
C GLY A 140 2.67 -17.90 -0.85
N SER A 141 2.74 -17.99 0.48
CA SER A 141 2.18 -19.12 1.24
C SER A 141 0.74 -18.87 1.74
N LEU A 142 0.19 -17.68 1.51
CA LEU A 142 -1.08 -17.23 2.08
C LEU A 142 -2.21 -17.27 1.05
N SER A 143 -3.37 -17.74 1.47
CA SER A 143 -4.60 -17.70 0.69
C SER A 143 -5.66 -16.86 1.39
N PHE A 144 -6.31 -16.01 0.64
CA PHE A 144 -7.40 -15.15 1.10
C PHE A 144 -8.63 -15.39 0.24
N ILE A 145 -9.81 -15.12 0.79
CA ILE A 145 -11.03 -14.93 0.03
C ILE A 145 -11.36 -13.44 -0.02
N PHE A 146 -11.66 -12.94 -1.20
CA PHE A 146 -12.14 -11.58 -1.40
C PHE A 146 -13.64 -11.55 -1.13
N ILE A 147 -14.06 -10.64 -0.27
CA ILE A 147 -15.47 -10.47 0.10
C ILE A 147 -15.84 -9.01 -0.12
N THR A 148 -16.95 -8.79 -0.81
CA THR A 148 -17.52 -7.47 -1.03
C THR A 148 -19.04 -7.53 -0.95
N ASP A 149 -19.62 -6.49 -0.34
CA ASP A 149 -21.09 -6.34 -0.24
C ASP A 149 -21.68 -5.63 -1.48
N ASN A 150 -20.87 -5.42 -2.53
CA ASN A 150 -21.38 -4.93 -3.81
C ASN A 150 -22.20 -6.06 -4.47
N GLU A 151 -23.49 -6.12 -4.16
CA GLU A 151 -24.45 -6.82 -5.02
C GLU A 151 -24.74 -5.92 -6.24
N GLU A 152 -24.67 -6.54 -7.44
CA GLU A 152 -25.12 -5.89 -8.67
C GLU A 152 -26.61 -5.49 -8.59
#